data_dcce3b3b5c671cd420b9eb9dcb5414dc
#
_entry.id   dcce3b3b5c671cd420b9eb9dcb5414dc
#
_cell.length_a   1.000
_cell.length_b   1.000
_cell.length_c   1.000
_cell.angle_alpha   90.00
_cell.angle_beta   90.00
_cell.angle_gamma   90.00
#
_symmetry.space_group_name_H-M   'P 1'
#
loop_
_entity.id
_entity.type
_entity.pdbx_description
1 polymer ?
#
loop_
_entity_poly.entity_id
_entity_poly.type
_entity_poly.pdbx_seq_one_letter_code
_entity_poly.pdbx_strand_id
1 'polypeptide(L)'
;MLLTGLAKKAWGENEDAVIGLGMLPGRKGKKASGFFTRFPTGGTGETPYFYYENVSSHLVEKSKEGKREYKIENLCDMREDTPWVEGVAGWGIGESFVIKTWKSSDDKYILLMNGYISASNPKLYDENGRIKKIMVEGVTSGKKKEFIVKDTPHPQTVDISFLPEQEDVKITILDVYKGTKYEDTAIHFMILWRTEVIPYE
;
A
#
# COMPACT_ATOMS: atom_id res chain seq x y z
N MET A 1 10.90 -20.23 -2.34
CA MET A 1 11.89 -20.38 -1.24
C MET A 1 12.20 -19.10 -0.48
N LEU A 2 12.14 -17.90 -1.07
CA LEU A 2 12.39 -16.59 -0.42
C LEU A 2 11.23 -16.11 0.47
N LEU A 3 9.99 -16.43 0.11
CA LEU A 3 8.78 -15.99 0.84
C LEU A 3 8.60 -16.67 2.21
N THR A 4 9.02 -17.92 2.34
CA THR A 4 9.00 -18.64 3.61
C THR A 4 9.91 -17.99 4.67
N GLY A 5 10.99 -17.35 4.24
CA GLY A 5 11.90 -16.63 5.13
C GLY A 5 11.31 -15.33 5.69
N LEU A 6 10.57 -14.57 4.86
CA LEU A 6 9.90 -13.33 5.28
C LEU A 6 8.69 -13.63 6.18
N ALA A 7 7.90 -14.64 5.83
CA ALA A 7 6.78 -15.08 6.66
C ALA A 7 7.25 -15.57 8.03
N LYS A 8 8.28 -16.40 8.10
CA LYS A 8 8.88 -16.87 9.36
C LYS A 8 9.42 -15.74 10.22
N LYS A 9 10.03 -14.72 9.62
CA LYS A 9 10.56 -13.55 10.33
C LYS A 9 9.45 -12.64 10.86
N ALA A 10 8.33 -12.54 10.14
CA ALA A 10 7.20 -11.68 10.49
C ALA A 10 6.27 -12.30 11.56
N TRP A 11 6.09 -13.64 11.57
CA TRP A 11 5.13 -14.32 12.45
C TRP A 11 5.69 -15.47 13.29
N GLY A 12 7.01 -15.66 13.33
CA GLY A 12 7.60 -16.81 13.99
C GLY A 12 7.31 -18.12 13.24
N GLU A 13 7.26 -19.23 13.97
CA GLU A 13 7.06 -20.57 13.39
C GLU A 13 5.59 -20.95 13.15
N ASN A 14 4.66 -19.99 13.13
CA ASN A 14 3.26 -20.27 12.87
C ASN A 14 3.07 -20.61 11.38
N GLU A 15 2.90 -21.88 11.07
CA GLU A 15 2.83 -22.43 9.71
C GLU A 15 1.63 -21.92 8.89
N ASP A 16 0.62 -21.35 9.55
CA ASP A 16 -0.60 -20.83 8.90
C ASP A 16 -0.47 -19.39 8.40
N ALA A 17 0.65 -18.73 8.66
CA ALA A 17 0.89 -17.37 8.22
C ALA A 17 1.56 -17.36 6.83
N VAL A 18 0.77 -17.40 5.78
CA VAL A 18 1.26 -17.20 4.41
C VAL A 18 1.11 -15.71 4.05
N ILE A 19 2.23 -15.01 3.86
CA ILE A 19 2.23 -13.70 3.21
C ILE A 19 2.50 -13.92 1.72
N GLY A 20 1.54 -13.65 0.90
CA GLY A 20 1.75 -13.44 -0.52
C GLY A 20 1.75 -11.94 -0.74
N LEU A 21 2.79 -11.38 -1.19
CA LEU A 21 2.86 -9.98 -1.53
C LEU A 21 2.89 -9.89 -3.04
N GLY A 22 2.02 -9.09 -3.60
CA GLY A 22 1.77 -8.89 -4.99
C GLY A 22 2.95 -8.99 -5.94
N MET A 23 2.68 -9.00 -7.20
CA MET A 23 3.59 -9.34 -8.26
C MET A 23 4.79 -8.43 -8.36
N LEU A 24 5.96 -9.03 -8.42
CA LEU A 24 7.16 -8.35 -8.86
C LEU A 24 7.10 -8.21 -10.39
N PRO A 25 7.28 -7.00 -10.95
CA PRO A 25 7.45 -6.85 -12.38
C PRO A 25 8.63 -7.71 -12.83
N GLY A 26 8.38 -8.58 -13.79
CA GLY A 26 9.43 -9.43 -14.34
C GLY A 26 10.54 -8.59 -14.95
N ARG A 27 11.80 -8.83 -14.58
CA ARG A 27 12.92 -8.31 -15.35
C ARG A 27 12.83 -8.86 -16.78
N LYS A 28 13.29 -8.06 -17.76
CA LYS A 28 13.29 -8.36 -19.19
C LYS A 28 13.48 -9.85 -19.48
N GLY A 29 12.44 -10.52 -20.02
CA GLY A 29 12.46 -11.92 -20.40
C GLY A 29 11.99 -12.94 -19.35
N LYS A 30 11.53 -12.54 -18.16
CA LYS A 30 10.92 -13.45 -17.18
C LYS A 30 9.44 -13.11 -16.99
N LYS A 31 8.59 -14.15 -16.94
CA LYS A 31 7.18 -14.00 -16.58
C LYS A 31 7.10 -13.47 -15.14
N ALA A 32 6.22 -12.49 -14.94
CA ALA A 32 5.88 -12.06 -13.60
C ALA A 32 5.30 -13.25 -12.82
N SER A 33 5.68 -13.39 -11.57
CA SER A 33 5.12 -14.41 -10.66
C SER A 33 4.24 -13.73 -9.64
N GLY A 34 3.01 -14.16 -9.52
CA GLY A 34 2.08 -13.69 -8.51
C GLY A 34 2.36 -14.30 -7.15
N PHE A 35 2.14 -13.53 -6.12
CA PHE A 35 2.18 -13.97 -4.73
C PHE A 35 0.84 -13.67 -4.09
N PHE A 36 0.36 -14.57 -3.26
CA PHE A 36 -0.87 -14.41 -2.51
C PHE A 36 -0.56 -14.36 -1.02
N THR A 37 -1.22 -13.46 -0.31
CA THR A 37 -1.19 -13.53 1.16
C THR A 37 -2.48 -14.09 1.67
N ARG A 38 -2.35 -14.89 2.68
CA ARG A 38 -3.42 -15.12 3.63
C ARG A 38 -3.00 -14.38 4.91
N PHE A 39 -3.73 -13.35 5.30
CA PHE A 39 -3.53 -12.77 6.62
C PHE A 39 -3.91 -13.82 7.66
N PRO A 40 -3.14 -13.96 8.75
CA PRO A 40 -3.57 -14.79 9.85
C PRO A 40 -4.87 -14.20 10.38
N THR A 41 -5.95 -14.88 10.10
CA THR A 41 -7.23 -14.63 10.75
C THR A 41 -7.05 -15.11 12.17
N GLY A 42 -6.98 -14.19 13.13
CA GLY A 42 -7.02 -14.58 14.54
C GLY A 42 -8.25 -15.43 14.77
N GLY A 43 -8.07 -16.71 15.08
CA GLY A 43 -9.01 -17.76 15.51
C GLY A 43 -10.51 -17.71 15.16
N THR A 44 -11.02 -16.64 14.61
CA THR A 44 -12.45 -16.39 14.29
C THR A 44 -12.75 -16.42 12.79
N GLY A 45 -11.75 -16.57 11.93
CA GLY A 45 -11.94 -16.59 10.48
C GLY A 45 -12.27 -15.23 9.85
N GLU A 46 -12.25 -14.17 10.62
CA GLU A 46 -12.50 -12.82 10.10
C GLU A 46 -11.21 -12.24 9.50
N THR A 47 -11.30 -11.78 8.26
CA THR A 47 -10.24 -10.98 7.63
C THR A 47 -10.11 -9.68 8.41
N PRO A 48 -8.90 -9.22 8.77
CA PRO A 48 -8.75 -7.91 9.35
C PRO A 48 -9.21 -6.88 8.31
N TYR A 49 -10.34 -6.23 8.58
CA TYR A 49 -10.80 -5.13 7.76
C TYR A 49 -10.00 -3.89 8.13
N PHE A 50 -9.21 -3.39 7.19
CA PHE A 50 -8.69 -2.05 7.28
C PHE A 50 -9.75 -1.10 6.77
N TYR A 51 -10.06 -0.09 7.55
CA TYR A 51 -10.98 0.95 7.15
C TYR A 51 -10.19 2.21 6.80
N TYR A 52 -10.57 2.79 5.68
CA TYR A 52 -10.07 4.09 5.27
C TYR A 52 -11.20 5.09 5.31
N GLU A 53 -10.91 6.28 5.81
CA GLU A 53 -11.88 7.37 5.91
C GLU A 53 -11.28 8.65 5.35
N ASN A 54 -12.12 9.65 5.13
CA ASN A 54 -11.70 10.98 4.73
C ASN A 54 -10.75 10.99 3.52
N VAL A 55 -11.00 10.07 2.56
CA VAL A 55 -10.27 10.07 1.29
C VAL A 55 -10.62 11.32 0.50
N SER A 56 -9.60 12.07 0.06
CA SER A 56 -9.79 13.33 -0.65
C SER A 56 -10.34 13.13 -2.06
N SER A 57 -9.84 12.12 -2.78
CA SER A 57 -10.32 11.78 -4.13
C SER A 57 -10.00 10.33 -4.53
N HIS A 58 -10.55 9.90 -5.65
CA HIS A 58 -10.11 8.72 -6.39
C HIS A 58 -10.43 8.86 -7.88
N LEU A 59 -9.61 8.25 -8.71
CA LEU A 59 -9.78 8.26 -10.16
C LEU A 59 -10.99 7.43 -10.60
N VAL A 60 -11.75 7.97 -11.54
CA VAL A 60 -12.88 7.30 -12.17
C VAL A 60 -12.70 7.37 -13.68
N GLU A 61 -12.39 6.24 -14.30
CA GLU A 61 -12.33 6.10 -15.74
C GLU A 61 -13.68 5.64 -16.30
N LYS A 62 -14.11 6.28 -17.38
CA LYS A 62 -15.31 5.88 -18.14
C LYS A 62 -14.89 5.41 -19.52
N SER A 63 -15.27 4.20 -19.88
CA SER A 63 -15.05 3.64 -21.20
C SER A 63 -16.36 3.16 -21.82
N LYS A 64 -16.33 2.72 -23.07
CA LYS A 64 -17.48 2.07 -23.70
C LYS A 64 -17.87 0.74 -23.03
N GLU A 65 -16.94 0.12 -22.34
CA GLU A 65 -17.11 -1.16 -21.66
C GLU A 65 -17.64 -0.99 -20.22
N GLY A 66 -17.70 0.27 -19.72
CA GLY A 66 -18.22 0.57 -18.39
C GLY A 66 -17.40 1.60 -17.63
N LYS A 67 -17.61 1.63 -16.32
CA LYS A 67 -16.95 2.50 -15.36
C LYS A 67 -15.93 1.69 -14.55
N ARG A 68 -14.69 2.17 -14.46
CA ARG A 68 -13.66 1.65 -13.55
C ARG A 68 -13.35 2.69 -12.48
N GLU A 69 -13.34 2.27 -11.23
CA GLU A 69 -13.06 3.14 -10.09
C GLU A 69 -11.85 2.60 -9.33
N TYR A 70 -10.91 3.50 -9.02
CA TYR A 70 -9.68 3.19 -8.30
C TYR A 70 -9.79 3.64 -6.85
N LYS A 71 -10.73 3.00 -6.14
CA LYS A 71 -11.15 3.37 -4.78
C LYS A 71 -10.09 3.11 -3.73
N ILE A 72 -10.24 3.77 -2.58
CA ILE A 72 -9.31 3.62 -1.46
C ILE A 72 -9.33 2.20 -0.88
N GLU A 73 -10.44 1.49 -0.95
CA GLU A 73 -10.57 0.10 -0.49
C GLU A 73 -9.67 -0.86 -1.27
N ASN A 74 -9.25 -0.48 -2.47
CA ASN A 74 -8.29 -1.25 -3.26
C ASN A 74 -6.93 -1.39 -2.56
N LEU A 75 -6.60 -0.50 -1.61
CA LEU A 75 -5.36 -0.60 -0.83
C LEU A 75 -5.26 -1.86 0.04
N CYS A 76 -6.38 -2.55 0.27
CA CYS A 76 -6.41 -3.78 1.07
C CYS A 76 -7.28 -4.88 0.46
N ASP A 77 -7.71 -4.76 -0.80
CA ASP A 77 -8.59 -5.75 -1.46
C ASP A 77 -7.84 -7.01 -1.92
N MET A 78 -6.53 -7.05 -1.78
CA MET A 78 -5.65 -8.18 -2.12
C MET A 78 -5.66 -8.57 -3.61
N ARG A 79 -6.10 -7.67 -4.48
CA ARG A 79 -6.16 -7.91 -5.92
C ARG A 79 -4.90 -7.39 -6.62
N GLU A 80 -4.50 -8.06 -7.68
CA GLU A 80 -3.20 -7.85 -8.33
C GLU A 80 -3.12 -6.61 -9.25
N ASP A 81 -4.25 -6.01 -9.60
CA ASP A 81 -4.30 -4.94 -10.61
C ASP A 81 -5.24 -3.80 -10.25
N THR A 82 -5.55 -3.66 -8.97
CA THR A 82 -6.51 -2.68 -8.45
C THR A 82 -5.85 -1.72 -7.45
N PRO A 83 -4.99 -0.78 -7.87
CA PRO A 83 -4.47 0.25 -6.97
C PRO A 83 -5.57 1.25 -6.56
N TRP A 84 -5.36 1.97 -5.47
CA TRP A 84 -5.94 3.29 -5.32
C TRP A 84 -5.16 4.26 -6.21
N VAL A 85 -5.89 5.12 -6.90
CA VAL A 85 -5.33 6.20 -7.71
C VAL A 85 -6.07 7.47 -7.34
N GLU A 86 -5.36 8.55 -7.03
CA GLU A 86 -5.98 9.84 -6.76
C GLU A 86 -6.71 10.37 -8.01
N GLY A 87 -7.68 11.27 -7.80
CA GLY A 87 -8.60 11.68 -8.86
C GLY A 87 -8.57 13.17 -9.19
N VAL A 88 -7.53 13.90 -8.77
CA VAL A 88 -7.39 15.32 -9.09
C VAL A 88 -6.53 15.53 -10.33
N ALA A 89 -6.56 16.72 -10.92
CA ALA A 89 -5.66 17.08 -11.99
C ALA A 89 -4.23 17.27 -11.45
N GLY A 90 -3.25 16.68 -12.12
CA GLY A 90 -1.84 16.73 -11.73
C GLY A 90 -1.43 15.49 -10.94
N TRP A 91 -0.45 15.63 -10.07
CA TRP A 91 0.24 14.52 -9.40
C TRP A 91 -0.33 14.16 -8.03
N GLY A 92 -1.50 14.67 -7.64
CA GLY A 92 -2.13 14.37 -6.36
C GLY A 92 -1.37 14.87 -5.13
N ILE A 93 -0.52 15.87 -5.26
CA ILE A 93 0.17 16.48 -4.10
C ILE A 93 -0.87 17.18 -3.22
N GLY A 94 -0.92 16.81 -1.94
CA GLY A 94 -1.93 17.27 -0.99
C GLY A 94 -3.08 16.30 -0.80
N GLU A 95 -3.26 15.32 -1.68
CA GLU A 95 -4.26 14.27 -1.51
C GLU A 95 -3.96 13.44 -0.27
N SER A 96 -5.03 13.03 0.42
CA SER A 96 -4.90 12.37 1.72
C SER A 96 -6.03 11.41 2.02
N PHE A 97 -5.78 10.51 2.97
CA PHE A 97 -6.76 9.60 3.56
C PHE A 97 -6.36 9.23 4.98
N VAL A 98 -7.28 8.64 5.73
CA VAL A 98 -7.06 8.16 7.09
C VAL A 98 -7.14 6.64 7.12
N ILE A 99 -6.13 5.98 7.67
CA ILE A 99 -6.16 4.56 8.01
C ILE A 99 -6.68 4.45 9.44
N LYS A 100 -7.79 3.75 9.63
CA LYS A 100 -8.38 3.51 10.94
C LYS A 100 -7.67 2.39 11.66
N THR A 101 -7.41 2.56 12.93
CA THR A 101 -6.82 1.53 13.78
C THR A 101 -7.88 0.72 14.54
N TRP A 102 -7.57 -0.54 14.85
CA TRP A 102 -8.35 -1.34 15.79
C TRP A 102 -7.85 -1.09 17.21
N LYS A 103 -8.77 -1.08 18.18
CA LYS A 103 -8.46 -0.81 19.59
C LYS A 103 -7.41 -1.73 20.25
N SER A 104 -7.11 -2.86 19.63
CA SER A 104 -6.10 -3.83 20.12
C SER A 104 -4.84 -3.88 19.27
N SER A 105 -4.66 -2.95 18.34
CA SER A 105 -3.52 -2.96 17.43
C SER A 105 -2.29 -2.39 18.11
N ASP A 106 -1.20 -3.11 18.02
CA ASP A 106 0.17 -2.70 18.38
C ASP A 106 1.02 -2.42 17.12
N ASP A 107 0.36 -2.05 16.04
CA ASP A 107 0.98 -1.77 14.75
C ASP A 107 1.90 -0.55 14.86
N LYS A 108 3.15 -0.74 14.47
CA LYS A 108 4.21 0.29 14.55
C LYS A 108 4.74 0.70 13.18
N TYR A 109 4.18 0.14 12.14
CA TYR A 109 4.61 0.37 10.77
C TYR A 109 3.42 0.59 9.84
N ILE A 110 3.66 1.31 8.76
CA ILE A 110 2.84 1.25 7.56
C ILE A 110 3.56 0.34 6.59
N LEU A 111 2.94 -0.75 6.18
CA LEU A 111 3.39 -1.59 5.08
C LEU A 111 2.77 -1.09 3.78
N LEU A 112 3.58 -0.82 2.78
CA LEU A 112 3.09 -0.33 1.50
C LEU A 112 3.80 -0.96 0.31
N MET A 113 3.09 -1.00 -0.81
CA MET A 113 3.61 -1.25 -2.16
C MET A 113 3.26 -0.05 -3.03
N ASN A 114 4.29 0.64 -3.49
CA ASN A 114 4.18 1.91 -4.18
C ASN A 114 3.87 1.74 -5.66
N GLY A 115 3.09 2.65 -6.22
CA GLY A 115 2.81 2.71 -7.66
C GLY A 115 1.69 1.79 -8.16
N TYR A 116 1.49 1.77 -9.46
CA TYR A 116 0.53 0.89 -10.14
C TYR A 116 1.22 -0.44 -10.49
N ILE A 117 1.04 -1.46 -9.69
CA ILE A 117 1.63 -2.79 -9.93
C ILE A 117 0.60 -3.65 -10.65
N SER A 118 0.96 -4.17 -11.83
CA SER A 118 0.12 -5.05 -12.62
C SER A 118 0.97 -6.12 -13.31
N ALA A 119 0.53 -7.36 -13.19
CA ALA A 119 1.18 -8.48 -13.84
C ALA A 119 0.94 -8.50 -15.34
N SER A 120 -0.25 -8.17 -15.73
CA SER A 120 -0.65 -8.16 -17.14
C SER A 120 0.00 -7.01 -17.91
N ASN A 121 0.29 -5.89 -17.23
CA ASN A 121 0.95 -4.72 -17.82
C ASN A 121 1.96 -4.07 -16.86
N PRO A 122 3.18 -4.62 -16.73
CA PRO A 122 4.21 -4.08 -15.84
C PRO A 122 4.66 -2.65 -16.13
N LYS A 123 4.38 -2.13 -17.34
CA LYS A 123 4.72 -0.74 -17.70
C LYS A 123 3.94 0.29 -16.90
N LEU A 124 2.77 -0.09 -16.37
CA LEU A 124 1.94 0.82 -15.57
C LEU A 124 2.68 1.35 -14.35
N TYR A 125 3.66 0.64 -13.83
CA TYR A 125 4.50 1.14 -12.74
C TYR A 125 5.27 2.41 -13.14
N ASP A 126 5.96 2.38 -14.28
CA ASP A 126 6.74 3.51 -14.78
C ASP A 126 5.87 4.58 -15.45
N GLU A 127 4.72 4.20 -15.98
CA GLU A 127 3.80 5.10 -16.68
C GLU A 127 3.01 6.02 -15.74
N ASN A 128 2.72 5.57 -14.50
CA ASN A 128 1.99 6.34 -13.49
C ASN A 128 2.91 6.99 -12.46
N GLY A 129 2.41 7.99 -11.75
CA GLY A 129 3.05 8.58 -10.59
C GLY A 129 3.16 7.58 -9.43
N ARG A 130 4.21 7.71 -8.63
CA ARG A 130 4.46 6.94 -7.39
C ARG A 130 4.78 7.90 -6.28
N ILE A 131 4.37 7.55 -5.06
CA ILE A 131 4.69 8.38 -3.89
C ILE A 131 6.21 8.46 -3.70
N LYS A 132 6.71 9.69 -3.47
CA LYS A 132 8.10 9.95 -3.09
C LYS A 132 8.23 10.42 -1.65
N LYS A 133 7.27 11.22 -1.19
CA LYS A 133 7.25 11.72 0.18
C LYS A 133 5.83 11.76 0.71
N ILE A 134 5.67 11.35 1.95
CA ILE A 134 4.40 11.43 2.68
C ILE A 134 4.57 12.18 4.00
N MET A 135 3.49 12.84 4.45
CA MET A 135 3.26 13.20 5.83
C MET A 135 2.45 12.08 6.48
N VAL A 136 2.91 11.61 7.61
CA VAL A 136 2.17 10.72 8.51
C VAL A 136 1.79 11.53 9.74
N GLU A 137 0.49 11.56 10.06
CA GLU A 137 -0.05 12.36 11.16
C GLU A 137 -1.04 11.54 11.98
N GLY A 138 -0.88 11.53 13.31
CA GLY A 138 -1.87 10.99 14.24
C GLY A 138 -3.06 11.94 14.34
N VAL A 139 -4.26 11.44 14.05
CA VAL A 139 -5.48 12.26 13.96
C VAL A 139 -5.84 12.90 15.31
N THR A 140 -5.65 12.17 16.40
CA THR A 140 -5.99 12.64 17.76
C THR A 140 -4.84 13.40 18.40
N SER A 141 -3.62 12.87 18.31
CA SER A 141 -2.44 13.47 18.96
C SER A 141 -1.89 14.70 18.23
N GLY A 142 -2.17 14.82 16.93
CA GLY A 142 -1.58 15.85 16.08
C GLY A 142 -0.06 15.68 15.84
N LYS A 143 0.54 14.60 16.36
CA LYS A 143 1.95 14.28 16.08
C LYS A 143 2.12 13.95 14.61
N LYS A 144 3.14 14.51 13.97
CA LYS A 144 3.37 14.29 12.55
C LYS A 144 4.85 14.23 12.19
N LYS A 145 5.15 13.48 11.14
CA LYS A 145 6.51 13.31 10.62
C LYS A 145 6.47 13.03 9.12
N GLU A 146 7.44 13.57 8.39
CA GLU A 146 7.63 13.28 6.97
C GLU A 146 8.50 12.04 6.76
N PHE A 147 8.18 11.28 5.71
CA PHE A 147 8.94 10.11 5.31
C PHE A 147 9.17 10.09 3.81
N ILE A 148 10.37 9.64 3.42
CA ILE A 148 10.69 9.32 2.04
C ILE A 148 10.31 7.87 1.77
N VAL A 149 9.57 7.64 0.71
CA VAL A 149 9.19 6.33 0.20
C VAL A 149 10.13 5.99 -0.95
N LYS A 150 10.72 4.79 -0.93
CA LYS A 150 11.62 4.35 -2.00
C LYS A 150 10.84 4.12 -3.31
N ASP A 151 11.47 4.43 -4.45
CA ASP A 151 10.92 4.15 -5.78
C ASP A 151 11.15 2.68 -6.14
N THR A 152 10.33 1.82 -5.58
CA THR A 152 10.37 0.38 -5.80
C THR A 152 8.97 -0.23 -5.72
N PRO A 153 8.63 -1.20 -6.58
CA PRO A 153 7.39 -1.96 -6.47
C PRO A 153 7.41 -2.97 -5.32
N HIS A 154 8.58 -3.18 -4.68
CA HIS A 154 8.70 -4.11 -3.57
C HIS A 154 8.02 -3.58 -2.31
N PRO A 155 7.51 -4.49 -1.45
CA PRO A 155 7.00 -4.11 -0.14
C PRO A 155 8.06 -3.38 0.67
N GLN A 156 7.64 -2.32 1.36
CA GLN A 156 8.48 -1.57 2.27
C GLN A 156 7.65 -1.06 3.45
N THR A 157 8.30 -0.77 4.56
CA THR A 157 7.64 -0.22 5.74
C THR A 157 8.12 1.18 6.08
N VAL A 158 7.19 1.95 6.65
CA VAL A 158 7.45 3.25 7.28
C VAL A 158 7.21 3.11 8.77
N ASP A 159 8.21 3.44 9.60
CA ASP A 159 8.12 3.39 11.04
C ASP A 159 7.25 4.53 11.59
N ILE A 160 6.13 4.17 12.21
CA ILE A 160 5.18 5.09 12.83
C ILE A 160 5.16 4.98 14.37
N SER A 161 6.16 4.36 14.99
CA SER A 161 6.27 4.19 16.44
C SER A 161 6.34 5.50 17.24
N PHE A 162 6.52 6.64 16.55
CA PHE A 162 6.44 7.98 17.17
C PHE A 162 5.00 8.39 17.52
N LEU A 163 3.99 7.71 16.95
CA LEU A 163 2.58 7.92 17.27
C LEU A 163 2.18 7.16 18.54
N PRO A 164 1.18 7.64 19.29
CA PRO A 164 0.58 6.85 20.35
C PRO A 164 -0.02 5.54 19.83
N GLU A 165 -0.15 4.55 20.73
CA GLU A 165 -0.88 3.33 20.40
C GLU A 165 -2.35 3.64 20.07
N GLN A 166 -2.94 2.85 19.17
CA GLN A 166 -4.34 2.96 18.75
C GLN A 166 -4.71 4.33 18.13
N GLU A 167 -3.76 4.99 17.52
CA GLU A 167 -3.93 6.26 16.84
C GLU A 167 -4.41 6.02 15.39
N ASP A 168 -5.47 6.70 14.96
CA ASP A 168 -5.83 6.77 13.55
C ASP A 168 -4.77 7.55 12.80
N VAL A 169 -4.38 7.06 11.62
CA VAL A 169 -3.21 7.57 10.91
C VAL A 169 -3.64 8.26 9.61
N LYS A 170 -3.44 9.57 9.55
CA LYS A 170 -3.63 10.33 8.33
C LYS A 170 -2.37 10.30 7.48
N ILE A 171 -2.53 9.95 6.20
CA ILE A 171 -1.49 9.98 5.18
C ILE A 171 -1.79 11.13 4.22
N THR A 172 -0.78 11.96 3.95
CA THR A 172 -0.87 13.03 2.94
C THR A 172 0.30 12.92 1.98
N ILE A 173 0.05 12.98 0.67
CA ILE A 173 1.08 12.99 -0.37
C ILE A 173 1.76 14.35 -0.39
N LEU A 174 3.08 14.40 -0.23
CA LEU A 174 3.88 15.64 -0.26
C LEU A 174 4.73 15.80 -1.50
N ASP A 175 5.19 14.69 -2.09
CA ASP A 175 6.01 14.67 -3.31
C ASP A 175 5.87 13.32 -4.01
N VAL A 176 6.14 13.28 -5.32
CA VAL A 176 5.96 12.10 -6.16
C VAL A 176 7.15 11.87 -7.10
N TYR A 177 7.41 10.61 -7.41
CA TYR A 177 8.16 10.21 -8.59
C TYR A 177 7.21 10.26 -9.78
N LYS A 178 7.48 11.17 -10.71
CA LYS A 178 6.59 11.40 -11.86
C LYS A 178 6.55 10.19 -12.79
N GLY A 179 5.37 9.84 -13.25
CA GLY A 179 5.19 8.87 -14.30
C GLY A 179 5.64 9.39 -15.68
N THR A 180 5.83 8.47 -16.60
CA THR A 180 6.25 8.83 -17.97
C THR A 180 5.10 9.14 -18.90
N LYS A 181 3.85 8.84 -18.49
CA LYS A 181 2.68 8.95 -19.37
C LYS A 181 1.45 9.56 -18.69
N TYR A 182 1.15 9.16 -17.47
CA TYR A 182 -0.02 9.61 -16.72
C TYR A 182 0.42 10.50 -15.57
N GLU A 183 -0.36 11.54 -15.29
CA GLU A 183 -0.12 12.43 -14.15
C GLU A 183 -0.84 11.97 -12.87
N ASP A 184 -1.39 10.76 -12.89
CA ASP A 184 -2.09 10.16 -11.77
C ASP A 184 -1.08 9.43 -10.85
N THR A 185 -1.19 9.63 -9.54
CA THR A 185 -0.37 8.91 -8.54
C THR A 185 -1.14 7.72 -7.99
N ALA A 186 -0.51 6.56 -8.07
CA ALA A 186 -1.07 5.29 -7.64
C ALA A 186 -0.37 4.74 -6.40
N ILE A 187 -1.13 4.02 -5.58
CA ILE A 187 -0.64 3.18 -4.49
C ILE A 187 -1.31 1.81 -4.65
N HIS A 188 -0.50 0.77 -4.74
CA HIS A 188 -1.02 -0.57 -4.94
C HIS A 188 -1.58 -1.19 -3.66
N PHE A 189 -0.90 -0.95 -2.53
CA PHE A 189 -1.24 -1.54 -1.24
C PHE A 189 -0.72 -0.66 -0.10
N MET A 190 -1.49 -0.48 0.98
CA MET A 190 -1.04 0.23 2.18
C MET A 190 -1.90 -0.14 3.38
N ILE A 191 -1.29 -0.72 4.40
CA ILE A 191 -1.97 -1.11 5.66
C ILE A 191 -1.10 -0.78 6.87
N LEU A 192 -1.70 -0.80 8.05
CA LEU A 192 -0.93 -0.80 9.31
C LEU A 192 -0.34 -2.19 9.56
N TRP A 193 0.84 -2.23 10.17
CA TRP A 193 1.64 -3.45 10.27
C TRP A 193 2.50 -3.50 11.53
N ARG A 194 2.80 -4.72 12.02
CA ARG A 194 3.53 -4.93 13.29
C ARG A 194 5.03 -5.07 13.14
N THR A 195 5.51 -5.46 11.96
CA THR A 195 6.88 -5.89 11.73
C THR A 195 7.53 -5.08 10.62
N GLU A 196 8.80 -4.72 10.79
CA GLU A 196 9.57 -4.05 9.75
C GLU A 196 9.77 -4.97 8.53
N VAL A 197 9.60 -4.41 7.34
CA VAL A 197 9.91 -5.06 6.05
C VAL A 197 10.92 -4.18 5.30
N ILE A 198 12.09 -4.74 5.05
CA ILE A 198 13.14 -4.08 4.29
C ILE A 198 13.02 -4.55 2.83
N PRO A 199 12.85 -3.63 1.86
CA PRO A 199 12.76 -4.02 0.46
C PRO A 199 14.08 -4.62 -0.01
N TYR A 200 13.98 -5.63 -0.86
CA TYR A 200 15.15 -6.16 -1.56
C TYR A 200 15.70 -5.12 -2.53
N GLU A 201 17.03 -5.00 -2.57
CA GLU A 201 17.75 -4.20 -3.56
C GLU A 201 17.86 -4.93 -4.91
#